data_5ad5ca3fa7fc01ea32d7ec51789a4dea
#
_entry.id   5ad5ca3fa7fc01ea32d7ec51789a4dea
#
_cell.length_a   1.000
_cell.length_b   1.000
_cell.length_c   1.000
_cell.angle_alpha   90.00
_cell.angle_beta   90.00
_cell.angle_gamma   90.00
#
_symmetry.space_group_name_H-M   'P 1'
#
loop_
_entity.id
_entity.type
_entity.pdbx_description
1 polymer ?
#
loop_
_entity_poly.entity_id
_entity_poly.type
_entity_poly.pdbx_seq_one_letter_code
_entity_poly.pdbx_strand_id
1 'polypeptide(L)'
;MNKRKVLIGVAVVLVAVVMVFVFSRSKSKGTAQAAAPVEVEVAQVEQKDVPIYSEWIGTLDGLVNAEIKSQVTGYLLSKNYTEGSFVKKGQLLFEIDTRPFQAALDQARGELAKSNGQLAQATSQLLQAKAQLVQAEANQAKTQNDVDRYTPLAKQNAVTQQDLDNAVHANLAALAQVKAAEAAVETAKASIVAAKATVQSSEATVRTNELNLGFTKITSLIDGIAGVATVQVGNLVSSSNGPPLTIVSTVDPIRVWFNATEQEYLNNIEHNPAHPQSAEKNLQLDLVLADGTTYEHKGRFYIADRNVDLKTGSIKLAGVFPNPGNLLRPGQYGRVRSVTSLKSNALLVPQRAVSELQGSYRVAVVGSDNKVGIRPVKVGEKVDSMWIIEDGLKPGESVVAEGIQRIKPDQVVSPKPYQAQANGQN
;
A
#
# COMPACT_ATOMS: atom_id res chain seq x y z
N MET A 1 60.13 -3.70 109.23
CA MET A 1 60.23 -5.14 108.84
C MET A 1 59.40 -5.32 107.57
N ASN A 2 60.03 -5.40 106.51
CA ASN A 2 59.96 -6.09 105.24
C ASN A 2 58.83 -5.76 104.26
N LYS A 3 58.93 -4.53 103.72
CA LYS A 3 58.19 -4.18 102.44
C LYS A 3 58.77 -4.88 101.19
N ARG A 4 60.01 -5.43 101.28
CA ARG A 4 60.66 -6.14 100.13
C ARG A 4 60.13 -7.57 99.86
N LYS A 5 59.62 -8.27 100.90
CA LYS A 5 59.13 -9.64 100.71
C LYS A 5 57.70 -9.69 100.15
N VAL A 6 56.92 -8.64 100.33
CA VAL A 6 55.55 -8.52 99.73
C VAL A 6 55.61 -8.21 98.26
N LEU A 7 56.59 -7.41 97.84
CA LEU A 7 56.76 -7.04 96.41
C LEU A 7 57.21 -8.23 95.53
N ILE A 8 58.01 -9.16 96.11
CA ILE A 8 58.45 -10.35 95.38
C ILE A 8 57.31 -11.38 95.30
N GLY A 9 56.43 -11.47 96.26
CA GLY A 9 55.26 -12.35 96.23
C GLY A 9 54.22 -11.90 95.18
N VAL A 10 54.01 -10.59 95.07
CA VAL A 10 53.09 -10.05 94.08
C VAL A 10 53.61 -10.18 92.61
N ALA A 11 54.95 -10.04 92.46
CA ALA A 11 55.59 -10.23 91.15
C ALA A 11 55.48 -11.69 90.63
N VAL A 12 55.68 -12.68 91.57
CA VAL A 12 55.59 -14.13 91.25
C VAL A 12 54.15 -14.52 90.93
N VAL A 13 53.15 -13.96 91.61
CA VAL A 13 51.73 -14.22 91.33
C VAL A 13 51.30 -13.58 89.94
N LEU A 14 51.84 -12.41 89.69
CA LEU A 14 51.56 -11.74 88.40
C LEU A 14 52.18 -12.48 87.19
N VAL A 15 53.40 -13.02 87.37
CA VAL A 15 54.06 -13.86 86.38
C VAL A 15 53.32 -15.19 86.17
N ALA A 16 52.81 -15.80 87.24
CA ALA A 16 52.05 -17.05 87.20
C ALA A 16 50.69 -16.82 86.49
N VAL A 17 50.00 -15.68 86.73
CA VAL A 17 48.73 -15.34 86.09
C VAL A 17 48.96 -15.03 84.62
N VAL A 18 50.04 -14.36 84.26
CA VAL A 18 50.40 -14.10 82.86
C VAL A 18 50.77 -15.38 82.13
N MET A 19 51.47 -16.32 82.81
CA MET A 19 51.80 -17.60 82.16
C MET A 19 50.54 -18.49 81.96
N VAL A 20 49.60 -18.50 82.91
CA VAL A 20 48.32 -19.21 82.70
C VAL A 20 47.50 -18.58 81.63
N PHE A 21 47.52 -17.21 81.43
CA PHE A 21 46.81 -16.52 80.41
C PHE A 21 47.42 -16.72 79.03
N VAL A 22 48.75 -16.90 78.92
CA VAL A 22 49.42 -17.17 77.62
C VAL A 22 49.27 -18.66 77.26
N PHE A 23 49.24 -19.61 78.23
CA PHE A 23 49.02 -21.03 77.92
C PHE A 23 47.54 -21.38 77.63
N SER A 24 46.60 -20.57 78.07
CA SER A 24 45.16 -20.76 77.75
C SER A 24 44.80 -20.30 76.29
N ARG A 25 45.70 -19.60 75.58
CA ARG A 25 45.48 -19.11 74.21
C ARG A 25 45.98 -20.05 73.12
N SER A 26 46.49 -21.21 73.44
CA SER A 26 46.97 -22.16 72.43
C SER A 26 46.21 -23.46 72.52
N LYS A 27 44.95 -23.46 72.05
CA LYS A 27 44.27 -24.63 71.44
C LYS A 27 42.80 -24.27 71.10
N SER A 28 42.61 -23.35 70.15
CA SER A 28 41.41 -23.38 69.36
C SER A 28 41.82 -23.74 67.93
N LYS A 29 41.98 -25.01 67.66
CA LYS A 29 41.83 -25.57 66.33
C LYS A 29 40.38 -25.43 66.05
N GLY A 30 40.02 -24.31 65.37
CA GLY A 30 38.73 -24.16 64.75
C GLY A 30 38.58 -25.27 63.66
N THR A 31 37.82 -26.28 63.98
CA THR A 31 37.13 -27.11 63.00
C THR A 31 36.39 -26.11 62.08
N ALA A 32 36.87 -25.99 60.87
CA ALA A 32 36.13 -25.32 59.84
C ALA A 32 34.77 -26.05 59.72
N GLN A 33 33.74 -25.49 60.33
CA GLN A 33 32.38 -25.92 60.18
C GLN A 33 32.10 -25.67 58.68
N ALA A 34 31.98 -26.72 57.89
CA ALA A 34 31.58 -26.62 56.46
C ALA A 34 30.29 -25.78 56.42
N ALA A 35 30.41 -24.59 55.92
CA ALA A 35 29.26 -23.74 55.76
C ALA A 35 28.21 -24.56 54.99
N ALA A 36 26.97 -24.60 55.49
CA ALA A 36 25.89 -25.33 54.85
C ALA A 36 25.86 -24.88 53.38
N PRO A 37 25.73 -25.80 52.41
CA PRO A 37 25.72 -25.46 51.01
C PRO A 37 24.62 -24.44 50.74
N VAL A 38 24.99 -23.34 50.08
CA VAL A 38 24.04 -22.27 49.73
C VAL A 38 23.03 -22.81 48.73
N GLU A 39 21.76 -22.71 49.07
CA GLU A 39 20.69 -23.09 48.12
C GLU A 39 20.66 -22.11 46.96
N VAL A 40 20.67 -22.62 45.72
CA VAL A 40 20.61 -21.86 44.48
C VAL A 40 19.60 -22.49 43.52
N GLU A 41 18.88 -21.65 42.78
CA GLU A 41 18.01 -22.14 41.71
C GLU A 41 18.80 -22.29 40.42
N VAL A 42 18.71 -23.46 39.81
CA VAL A 42 19.43 -23.77 38.57
C VAL A 42 18.48 -24.05 37.41
N ALA A 43 18.79 -23.49 36.26
CA ALA A 43 18.14 -23.80 35.01
C ALA A 43 19.09 -24.60 34.12
N GLN A 44 18.56 -25.53 33.34
CA GLN A 44 19.36 -26.23 32.33
C GLN A 44 19.46 -25.38 31.08
N VAL A 45 20.63 -25.39 30.45
CA VAL A 45 20.85 -24.77 29.13
C VAL A 45 20.10 -25.59 28.09
N GLU A 46 19.00 -25.01 27.57
CA GLU A 46 18.21 -25.63 26.53
C GLU A 46 18.80 -25.32 25.17
N GLN A 47 18.85 -26.32 24.29
CA GLN A 47 19.22 -26.14 22.90
C GLN A 47 17.96 -26.26 22.02
N LYS A 48 17.58 -25.16 21.35
CA LYS A 48 16.41 -25.12 20.49
C LYS A 48 16.65 -24.24 19.27
N ASP A 49 15.89 -24.51 18.21
CA ASP A 49 15.82 -23.58 17.08
C ASP A 49 14.90 -22.42 17.46
N VAL A 50 15.43 -21.21 17.37
CA VAL A 50 14.75 -20.00 17.83
C VAL A 50 14.51 -19.07 16.66
N PRO A 51 13.23 -18.73 16.36
CA PRO A 51 12.92 -17.71 15.39
C PRO A 51 13.24 -16.31 15.95
N ILE A 52 14.00 -15.54 15.18
CA ILE A 52 14.31 -14.16 15.49
C ILE A 52 13.28 -13.29 14.78
N TYR A 53 12.61 -12.43 15.56
CA TYR A 53 11.59 -11.52 15.06
C TYR A 53 12.15 -10.11 14.93
N SER A 54 11.89 -9.48 13.80
CA SER A 54 12.02 -8.02 13.67
C SER A 54 10.65 -7.37 13.76
N GLU A 55 10.59 -6.22 14.39
CA GLU A 55 9.38 -5.42 14.54
C GLU A 55 9.60 -4.04 13.90
N TRP A 56 8.63 -3.61 13.10
CA TRP A 56 8.63 -2.30 12.46
C TRP A 56 7.32 -1.58 12.75
N ILE A 57 7.42 -0.30 13.07
CA ILE A 57 6.23 0.55 13.23
C ILE A 57 5.64 0.80 11.84
N GLY A 58 4.35 0.52 11.70
CA GLY A 58 3.63 0.69 10.46
C GLY A 58 2.38 1.54 10.60
N THR A 59 1.95 2.11 9.49
CA THR A 59 0.69 2.86 9.37
C THR A 59 -0.25 2.10 8.45
N LEU A 60 -1.46 1.86 8.91
CA LEU A 60 -2.51 1.21 8.14
C LEU A 60 -3.10 2.19 7.13
N ASP A 61 -3.32 1.70 5.91
CA ASP A 61 -3.86 2.50 4.81
C ASP A 61 -4.80 1.63 3.96
N GLY A 62 -5.71 2.25 3.23
CA GLY A 62 -6.50 1.53 2.23
C GLY A 62 -5.61 0.89 1.17
N LEU A 63 -5.98 -0.29 0.68
CA LEU A 63 -5.27 -0.88 -0.46
C LEU A 63 -5.33 0.05 -1.67
N VAL A 64 -6.50 0.64 -1.90
CA VAL A 64 -6.73 1.69 -2.89
C VAL A 64 -7.52 2.80 -2.20
N ASN A 65 -7.09 4.05 -2.39
CA ASN A 65 -7.80 5.24 -1.92
C ASN A 65 -8.21 6.05 -3.14
N ALA A 66 -9.51 6.15 -3.39
CA ALA A 66 -10.08 6.95 -4.46
C ALA A 66 -10.57 8.30 -3.91
N GLU A 67 -9.93 9.38 -4.33
CA GLU A 67 -10.41 10.72 -4.07
C GLU A 67 -11.62 11.02 -4.96
N ILE A 68 -12.78 11.23 -4.37
CA ILE A 68 -14.01 11.56 -5.08
C ILE A 68 -14.07 13.08 -5.24
N LYS A 69 -13.93 13.56 -6.48
CA LYS A 69 -13.94 14.98 -6.83
C LYS A 69 -15.06 15.27 -7.81
N SER A 70 -15.58 16.51 -7.78
CA SER A 70 -16.49 16.99 -8.81
C SER A 70 -15.74 17.24 -10.11
N GLN A 71 -16.36 16.87 -11.24
CA GLN A 71 -15.86 17.19 -12.59
C GLN A 71 -16.56 18.42 -13.19
N VAL A 72 -17.64 18.89 -12.55
CA VAL A 72 -18.40 20.08 -12.97
C VAL A 72 -18.59 21.03 -11.79
N THR A 73 -18.80 22.29 -12.07
CA THR A 73 -19.02 23.31 -11.06
C THR A 73 -20.52 23.52 -10.85
N GLY A 74 -21.00 23.44 -9.60
CA GLY A 74 -22.40 23.65 -9.25
C GLY A 74 -22.68 23.50 -7.77
N TYR A 75 -23.92 23.78 -7.36
CA TYR A 75 -24.32 23.60 -5.95
C TYR A 75 -24.62 22.13 -5.64
N LEU A 76 -24.13 21.67 -4.49
CA LEU A 76 -24.40 20.32 -4.00
C LEU A 76 -25.83 20.25 -3.45
N LEU A 77 -26.67 19.42 -4.05
CA LEU A 77 -28.08 19.27 -3.67
C LEU A 77 -28.30 18.18 -2.63
N SER A 78 -27.62 17.06 -2.76
CA SER A 78 -27.82 15.93 -1.86
C SER A 78 -26.55 15.14 -1.62
N LYS A 79 -26.49 14.45 -0.46
CA LYS A 79 -25.52 13.43 -0.10
C LYS A 79 -26.29 12.12 0.12
N ASN A 80 -25.99 11.09 -0.67
CA ASN A 80 -26.76 9.85 -0.76
C ASN A 80 -26.02 8.63 -0.16
N TYR A 81 -25.11 8.87 0.79
CA TYR A 81 -24.44 7.81 1.53
C TYR A 81 -24.30 8.17 3.00
N THR A 82 -24.07 7.16 3.84
CA THR A 82 -23.74 7.36 5.27
C THR A 82 -22.22 7.37 5.40
N GLU A 83 -21.68 8.38 6.07
CA GLU A 83 -20.24 8.50 6.33
C GLU A 83 -19.73 7.30 7.15
N GLY A 84 -18.59 6.75 6.76
CA GLY A 84 -18.04 5.54 7.38
C GLY A 84 -18.71 4.22 6.96
N SER A 85 -19.74 4.26 6.09
CA SER A 85 -20.38 3.05 5.58
C SER A 85 -19.68 2.48 4.34
N PHE A 86 -19.92 1.20 4.08
CA PHE A 86 -19.50 0.55 2.85
C PHE A 86 -20.34 1.04 1.67
N VAL A 87 -19.68 1.37 0.57
CA VAL A 87 -20.29 1.78 -0.69
C VAL A 87 -19.78 0.90 -1.83
N LYS A 88 -20.66 0.62 -2.79
CA LYS A 88 -20.30 -0.16 -3.97
C LYS A 88 -19.86 0.75 -5.11
N LYS A 89 -19.01 0.24 -5.99
CA LYS A 89 -18.67 0.89 -7.25
C LYS A 89 -19.94 1.22 -8.04
N GLY A 90 -20.05 2.48 -8.52
CA GLY A 90 -21.22 2.99 -9.21
C GLY A 90 -22.35 3.49 -8.30
N GLN A 91 -22.26 3.31 -6.98
CA GLN A 91 -23.23 3.85 -6.04
C GLN A 91 -23.18 5.37 -6.03
N LEU A 92 -24.34 6.03 -6.12
CA LEU A 92 -24.47 7.48 -6.06
C LEU A 92 -24.08 7.99 -4.66
N LEU A 93 -23.11 8.91 -4.62
CA LEU A 93 -22.61 9.52 -3.39
C LEU A 93 -23.14 10.95 -3.21
N PHE A 94 -23.05 11.74 -4.28
CA PHE A 94 -23.46 13.14 -4.26
C PHE A 94 -24.21 13.51 -5.55
N GLU A 95 -25.05 14.52 -5.44
CA GLU A 95 -25.79 15.07 -6.59
C GLU A 95 -25.63 16.59 -6.61
N ILE A 96 -25.22 17.10 -7.78
CA ILE A 96 -25.07 18.53 -8.07
C ILE A 96 -26.33 19.00 -8.79
N ASP A 97 -26.67 20.30 -8.72
CA ASP A 97 -27.80 20.89 -9.41
C ASP A 97 -27.74 20.60 -10.91
N THR A 98 -28.65 19.77 -11.39
CA THR A 98 -28.72 19.29 -12.77
C THR A 98 -29.38 20.31 -13.72
N ARG A 99 -30.15 21.27 -13.21
CA ARG A 99 -30.97 22.18 -14.01
C ARG A 99 -30.18 22.98 -15.08
N PRO A 100 -29.02 23.58 -14.75
CA PRO A 100 -28.23 24.30 -15.76
C PRO A 100 -27.72 23.38 -16.87
N PHE A 101 -27.30 22.17 -16.51
CA PHE A 101 -26.76 21.18 -17.46
C PHE A 101 -27.85 20.59 -18.34
N GLN A 102 -29.05 20.36 -17.78
CA GLN A 102 -30.22 19.95 -18.57
C GLN A 102 -30.62 21.00 -19.57
N ALA A 103 -30.67 22.29 -19.19
CA ALA A 103 -30.97 23.38 -20.12
C ALA A 103 -29.93 23.49 -21.25
N ALA A 104 -28.64 23.31 -20.95
CA ALA A 104 -27.57 23.31 -21.96
C ALA A 104 -27.70 22.12 -22.90
N LEU A 105 -28.07 20.93 -22.41
CA LEU A 105 -28.33 19.76 -23.22
C LEU A 105 -29.50 19.97 -24.17
N ASP A 106 -30.60 20.53 -23.66
CA ASP A 106 -31.81 20.80 -24.49
C ASP A 106 -31.52 21.83 -25.57
N GLN A 107 -30.72 22.87 -25.27
CA GLN A 107 -30.21 23.80 -26.27
C GLN A 107 -29.38 23.13 -27.36
N ALA A 108 -28.45 22.25 -26.97
CA ALA A 108 -27.61 21.51 -27.92
C ALA A 108 -28.44 20.58 -28.81
N ARG A 109 -29.47 19.93 -28.28
CA ARG A 109 -30.41 19.10 -29.03
C ARG A 109 -31.23 19.92 -30.05
N GLY A 110 -31.62 21.14 -29.66
CA GLY A 110 -32.28 22.07 -30.59
C GLY A 110 -31.40 22.45 -31.78
N GLU A 111 -30.10 22.72 -31.55
CA GLU A 111 -29.16 23.04 -32.61
C GLU A 111 -28.88 21.82 -33.52
N LEU A 112 -28.82 20.62 -32.96
CA LEU A 112 -28.72 19.37 -33.74
C LEU A 112 -29.95 19.19 -34.63
N ALA A 113 -31.16 19.43 -34.13
CA ALA A 113 -32.39 19.35 -34.89
C ALA A 113 -32.37 20.36 -36.07
N LYS A 114 -31.89 21.59 -35.86
CA LYS A 114 -31.70 22.61 -36.91
C LYS A 114 -30.69 22.14 -37.94
N SER A 115 -29.56 21.60 -37.56
CA SER A 115 -28.53 21.07 -38.48
C SER A 115 -29.06 19.91 -39.33
N ASN A 116 -29.87 19.02 -38.76
CA ASN A 116 -30.55 17.96 -39.50
C ASN A 116 -31.55 18.53 -40.53
N GLY A 117 -32.25 19.61 -40.17
CA GLY A 117 -33.12 20.34 -41.12
C GLY A 117 -32.33 20.91 -42.31
N GLN A 118 -31.13 21.47 -42.05
CA GLN A 118 -30.24 21.97 -43.13
C GLN A 118 -29.74 20.84 -44.03
N LEU A 119 -29.42 19.69 -43.50
CA LEU A 119 -29.03 18.50 -44.26
C LEU A 119 -30.19 18.01 -45.16
N ALA A 120 -31.41 18.00 -44.62
CA ALA A 120 -32.61 17.65 -45.42
C ALA A 120 -32.84 18.62 -46.55
N GLN A 121 -32.66 19.94 -46.33
CA GLN A 121 -32.74 20.97 -47.36
C GLN A 121 -31.68 20.77 -48.47
N ALA A 122 -30.41 20.53 -48.07
CA ALA A 122 -29.33 20.27 -49.03
C ALA A 122 -29.61 18.97 -49.85
N THR A 123 -30.17 17.95 -49.21
CA THR A 123 -30.58 16.72 -49.91
C THR A 123 -31.70 16.99 -50.96
N SER A 124 -32.67 17.83 -50.63
CA SER A 124 -33.73 18.22 -51.56
C SER A 124 -33.19 19.04 -52.74
N GLN A 125 -32.20 19.92 -52.50
CA GLN A 125 -31.49 20.66 -53.53
C GLN A 125 -30.74 19.73 -54.50
N LEU A 126 -30.11 18.65 -53.99
CA LEU A 126 -29.48 17.66 -54.87
C LEU A 126 -30.52 16.93 -55.74
N LEU A 127 -31.70 16.60 -55.23
CA LEU A 127 -32.78 15.99 -56.05
C LEU A 127 -33.23 16.92 -57.11
N GLN A 128 -33.39 18.22 -56.83
CA GLN A 128 -33.75 19.23 -57.82
C GLN A 128 -32.67 19.37 -58.92
N ALA A 129 -31.40 19.46 -58.57
CA ALA A 129 -30.28 19.52 -59.50
C ALA A 129 -30.20 18.26 -60.38
N LYS A 130 -30.43 17.08 -59.84
CA LYS A 130 -30.52 15.84 -60.63
C LYS A 130 -31.68 15.85 -61.63
N ALA A 131 -32.84 16.34 -61.21
CA ALA A 131 -34.00 16.47 -62.17
C ALA A 131 -33.70 17.43 -63.32
N GLN A 132 -32.98 18.54 -63.03
CA GLN A 132 -32.54 19.50 -64.10
C GLN A 132 -31.50 18.86 -65.02
N LEU A 133 -30.57 18.01 -64.49
CA LEU A 133 -29.63 17.26 -65.33
C LEU A 133 -30.35 16.31 -66.28
N VAL A 134 -31.30 15.51 -65.80
CA VAL A 134 -32.10 14.61 -66.62
C VAL A 134 -32.86 15.38 -67.75
N GLN A 135 -33.39 16.57 -67.42
CA GLN A 135 -34.05 17.42 -68.42
C GLN A 135 -33.05 17.92 -69.51
N ALA A 136 -31.83 18.35 -69.09
CA ALA A 136 -30.78 18.79 -70.01
C ALA A 136 -30.31 17.64 -70.95
N GLU A 137 -30.10 16.44 -70.37
CA GLU A 137 -29.71 15.22 -71.08
C GLU A 137 -30.77 14.83 -72.12
N ALA A 138 -32.07 14.89 -71.78
CA ALA A 138 -33.15 14.61 -72.70
C ALA A 138 -33.20 15.62 -73.90
N ASN A 139 -32.93 16.91 -73.58
CA ASN A 139 -32.82 17.92 -74.62
C ASN A 139 -31.61 17.71 -75.55
N GLN A 140 -30.46 17.39 -75.00
CA GLN A 140 -29.24 17.07 -75.74
C GLN A 140 -29.43 15.81 -76.59
N ALA A 141 -30.06 14.76 -76.11
CA ALA A 141 -30.41 13.58 -76.93
C ALA A 141 -31.30 13.89 -78.09
N LYS A 142 -32.30 14.79 -77.95
CA LYS A 142 -33.13 15.29 -79.07
C LYS A 142 -32.28 15.99 -80.09
N THR A 143 -31.48 16.98 -79.74
CA THR A 143 -30.64 17.75 -80.67
C THR A 143 -29.56 16.90 -81.33
N GLN A 144 -28.99 15.90 -80.63
CA GLN A 144 -28.10 14.92 -81.25
C GLN A 144 -28.77 14.08 -82.31
N ASN A 145 -30.00 13.62 -82.11
CA ASN A 145 -30.79 12.88 -83.10
C ASN A 145 -31.03 13.75 -84.32
N ASP A 146 -31.23 15.08 -84.23
CA ASP A 146 -31.38 15.99 -85.34
C ASP A 146 -30.06 16.10 -86.13
N VAL A 147 -28.87 16.22 -85.45
CA VAL A 147 -27.57 16.20 -86.13
C VAL A 147 -27.35 14.87 -86.87
N ASP A 148 -27.64 13.74 -86.22
CA ASP A 148 -27.48 12.41 -86.80
C ASP A 148 -28.39 12.23 -88.05
N ARG A 149 -29.56 12.85 -88.06
CA ARG A 149 -30.50 12.87 -89.23
C ARG A 149 -30.03 13.78 -90.32
N TYR A 150 -29.66 15.03 -90.05
CA TYR A 150 -29.29 16.00 -91.08
C TYR A 150 -27.93 15.73 -91.73
N THR A 151 -26.97 15.10 -90.98
CA THR A 151 -25.65 14.81 -91.55
C THR A 151 -25.68 13.97 -92.82
N PRO A 152 -26.41 12.83 -92.97
CA PRO A 152 -26.47 12.07 -94.19
C PRO A 152 -27.32 12.79 -95.30
N LEU A 153 -28.36 13.54 -94.90
CA LEU A 153 -29.22 14.28 -95.86
C LEU A 153 -28.45 15.44 -96.49
N ALA A 154 -27.59 16.18 -95.75
CA ALA A 154 -26.76 17.24 -96.37
C ALA A 154 -25.72 16.66 -97.34
N LYS A 155 -25.15 15.47 -97.06
CA LYS A 155 -24.25 14.77 -98.02
C LYS A 155 -24.95 14.41 -99.33
N GLN A 156 -26.27 14.20 -99.29
CA GLN A 156 -27.09 13.91 -100.46
C GLN A 156 -27.68 15.16 -101.07
N ASN A 157 -27.37 16.41 -100.64
CA ASN A 157 -27.94 17.68 -101.04
C ASN A 157 -29.47 17.76 -100.81
N ALA A 158 -30.06 16.96 -99.92
CA ALA A 158 -31.47 16.94 -99.57
C ALA A 158 -31.90 18.04 -98.59
N VAL A 159 -30.94 18.63 -97.87
CA VAL A 159 -31.05 19.77 -96.94
C VAL A 159 -29.91 20.75 -97.15
N THR A 160 -30.07 22.01 -96.74
CA THR A 160 -29.02 23.03 -96.90
C THR A 160 -27.86 22.81 -95.82
N GLN A 161 -26.63 23.25 -96.17
CA GLN A 161 -25.52 23.24 -95.22
C GLN A 161 -25.84 24.10 -93.95
N GLN A 162 -26.60 25.20 -94.19
CA GLN A 162 -27.04 26.06 -93.08
C GLN A 162 -27.94 25.29 -92.06
N ASP A 163 -28.80 24.36 -92.51
CA ASP A 163 -29.67 23.55 -91.65
C ASP A 163 -28.83 22.59 -90.83
N LEU A 164 -27.80 21.95 -91.39
CA LEU A 164 -26.87 21.10 -90.64
C LEU A 164 -26.08 21.91 -89.63
N ASP A 165 -25.53 23.07 -90.03
CA ASP A 165 -24.75 23.94 -89.14
C ASP A 165 -25.62 24.40 -87.93
N ASN A 166 -26.89 24.78 -88.20
CA ASN A 166 -27.83 25.12 -87.13
C ASN A 166 -28.10 23.97 -86.21
N ALA A 167 -28.25 22.71 -86.64
CA ALA A 167 -28.45 21.54 -85.82
C ALA A 167 -27.20 21.26 -85.01
N VAL A 168 -26.01 21.39 -85.60
CA VAL A 168 -24.72 21.20 -84.85
C VAL A 168 -24.58 22.26 -83.77
N HIS A 169 -24.83 23.53 -84.02
CA HIS A 169 -24.78 24.59 -83.04
C HIS A 169 -25.80 24.40 -81.91
N ALA A 170 -27.03 23.96 -82.26
CA ALA A 170 -28.05 23.63 -81.25
C ALA A 170 -27.61 22.49 -80.32
N ASN A 171 -26.98 21.45 -80.93
CA ASN A 171 -26.46 20.34 -80.11
C ASN A 171 -25.27 20.74 -79.19
N LEU A 172 -24.36 21.59 -79.69
CA LEU A 172 -23.29 22.15 -78.89
C LEU A 172 -23.81 22.97 -77.69
N ALA A 173 -24.87 23.80 -77.97
CA ALA A 173 -25.52 24.55 -76.89
C ALA A 173 -26.19 23.63 -75.86
N ALA A 174 -26.87 22.55 -76.29
CA ALA A 174 -27.48 21.56 -75.39
C ALA A 174 -26.39 20.77 -74.54
N LEU A 175 -25.26 20.44 -75.18
CA LEU A 175 -24.15 19.81 -74.51
C LEU A 175 -23.56 20.72 -73.39
N ALA A 176 -23.40 22.01 -73.65
CA ALA A 176 -22.98 22.99 -72.65
C ALA A 176 -23.98 23.07 -71.51
N GLN A 177 -25.29 22.97 -71.78
CA GLN A 177 -26.35 22.96 -70.79
C GLN A 177 -26.23 21.67 -69.84
N VAL A 178 -25.94 20.51 -70.43
CA VAL A 178 -25.68 19.27 -69.67
C VAL A 178 -24.50 19.49 -68.75
N LYS A 179 -23.37 20.05 -69.23
CA LYS A 179 -22.19 20.34 -68.42
C LYS A 179 -22.49 21.31 -67.27
N ALA A 180 -23.30 22.32 -67.51
CA ALA A 180 -23.75 23.24 -66.46
C ALA A 180 -24.61 22.55 -65.41
N ALA A 181 -25.50 21.61 -65.78
CA ALA A 181 -26.34 20.87 -64.91
C ALA A 181 -25.51 19.81 -64.05
N GLU A 182 -24.50 19.17 -64.68
CA GLU A 182 -23.54 18.28 -63.96
C GLU A 182 -22.80 19.06 -62.87
N ALA A 183 -22.31 20.28 -63.23
CA ALA A 183 -21.64 21.14 -62.22
C ALA A 183 -22.58 21.55 -61.06
N ALA A 184 -23.87 21.81 -61.36
CA ALA A 184 -24.86 22.07 -60.30
C ALA A 184 -25.10 20.87 -59.40
N VAL A 185 -25.12 19.65 -59.96
CA VAL A 185 -25.19 18.40 -59.14
C VAL A 185 -23.96 18.25 -58.21
N GLU A 186 -22.74 18.50 -58.69
CA GLU A 186 -21.52 18.44 -57.88
C GLU A 186 -21.52 19.50 -56.77
N THR A 187 -21.99 20.71 -57.06
CA THR A 187 -22.16 21.78 -56.06
C THR A 187 -23.17 21.36 -54.97
N ALA A 188 -24.30 20.75 -55.35
CA ALA A 188 -25.29 20.26 -54.41
C ALA A 188 -24.75 19.10 -53.57
N LYS A 189 -23.92 18.19 -54.14
CA LYS A 189 -23.21 17.14 -53.36
C LYS A 189 -22.24 17.74 -52.36
N ALA A 190 -21.46 18.74 -52.74
CA ALA A 190 -20.55 19.43 -51.82
C ALA A 190 -21.32 20.08 -50.65
N SER A 191 -22.49 20.67 -50.92
CA SER A 191 -23.36 21.23 -49.88
C SER A 191 -23.86 20.20 -48.89
N ILE A 192 -24.17 18.97 -49.36
CA ILE A 192 -24.52 17.84 -48.46
C ILE A 192 -23.35 17.46 -47.59
N VAL A 193 -22.11 17.39 -48.12
CA VAL A 193 -20.92 17.09 -47.33
C VAL A 193 -20.71 18.13 -46.21
N ALA A 194 -20.85 19.41 -46.54
CA ALA A 194 -20.76 20.50 -45.57
C ALA A 194 -21.86 20.40 -44.48
N ALA A 195 -23.12 20.15 -44.90
CA ALA A 195 -24.22 19.98 -43.94
C ALA A 195 -24.04 18.77 -43.04
N LYS A 196 -23.51 17.63 -43.53
CA LYS A 196 -23.16 16.46 -42.72
C LYS A 196 -22.09 16.77 -41.68
N ALA A 197 -21.06 17.52 -42.06
CA ALA A 197 -20.03 17.95 -41.11
C ALA A 197 -20.61 18.81 -39.97
N THR A 198 -21.59 19.70 -40.30
CA THR A 198 -22.29 20.50 -39.28
C THR A 198 -23.12 19.62 -38.35
N VAL A 199 -23.84 18.62 -38.86
CA VAL A 199 -24.58 17.64 -38.03
C VAL A 199 -23.61 16.92 -37.08
N GLN A 200 -22.49 16.42 -37.60
CA GLN A 200 -21.48 15.72 -36.77
C GLN A 200 -20.93 16.61 -35.67
N SER A 201 -20.69 17.89 -35.93
CA SER A 201 -20.27 18.88 -34.93
C SER A 201 -21.34 19.10 -33.85
N SER A 202 -22.61 19.25 -34.27
CA SER A 202 -23.73 19.40 -33.33
C SER A 202 -23.95 18.16 -32.46
N GLU A 203 -23.81 16.96 -33.02
CA GLU A 203 -23.83 15.69 -32.27
C GLU A 203 -22.72 15.62 -31.24
N ALA A 204 -21.51 16.07 -31.58
CA ALA A 204 -20.39 16.12 -30.61
C ALA A 204 -20.72 17.07 -29.44
N THR A 205 -21.36 18.22 -29.72
CA THR A 205 -21.83 19.17 -28.71
C THR A 205 -22.88 18.55 -27.81
N VAL A 206 -23.84 17.79 -28.35
CA VAL A 206 -24.84 17.05 -27.55
C VAL A 206 -24.14 16.06 -26.64
N ARG A 207 -23.21 15.23 -27.13
CA ARG A 207 -22.46 14.26 -26.31
C ARG A 207 -21.70 14.93 -25.16
N THR A 208 -21.07 16.10 -25.41
CA THR A 208 -20.37 16.86 -24.39
C THR A 208 -21.32 17.31 -23.28
N ASN A 209 -22.52 17.80 -23.62
CA ASN A 209 -23.51 18.22 -22.62
C ASN A 209 -24.13 17.02 -21.87
N GLU A 210 -24.29 15.87 -22.52
CA GLU A 210 -24.72 14.62 -21.86
C GLU A 210 -23.69 14.14 -20.84
N LEU A 211 -22.40 14.20 -21.16
CA LEU A 211 -21.33 13.89 -20.22
C LEU A 211 -21.33 14.86 -19.02
N ASN A 212 -21.45 16.17 -19.28
CA ASN A 212 -21.52 17.18 -18.22
C ASN A 212 -22.72 16.95 -17.30
N LEU A 213 -23.89 16.61 -17.85
CA LEU A 213 -25.06 16.21 -17.07
C LEU A 213 -24.79 14.92 -16.29
N GLY A 214 -24.10 13.94 -16.87
CA GLY A 214 -23.68 12.72 -16.17
C GLY A 214 -22.78 13.01 -14.99
N PHE A 215 -21.86 13.94 -15.11
CA PHE A 215 -20.92 14.34 -14.05
C PHE A 215 -21.60 15.06 -12.85
N THR A 216 -22.85 15.49 -12.99
CA THR A 216 -23.63 16.00 -11.85
C THR A 216 -23.98 14.90 -10.84
N LYS A 217 -24.02 13.64 -11.25
CA LYS A 217 -24.23 12.46 -10.42
C LYS A 217 -22.90 11.83 -10.08
N ILE A 218 -22.38 12.15 -8.91
CA ILE A 218 -21.07 11.71 -8.46
C ILE A 218 -21.19 10.35 -7.79
N THR A 219 -20.59 9.33 -8.41
CA THR A 219 -20.65 7.94 -7.98
C THR A 219 -19.29 7.46 -7.46
N SER A 220 -19.28 6.40 -6.65
CA SER A 220 -18.05 5.75 -6.23
C SER A 220 -17.39 5.04 -7.42
N LEU A 221 -16.06 5.21 -7.55
CA LEU A 221 -15.25 4.56 -8.58
C LEU A 221 -14.78 3.16 -8.18
N ILE A 222 -14.80 2.84 -6.87
CA ILE A 222 -14.34 1.59 -6.29
C ILE A 222 -15.31 1.10 -5.21
N ASP A 223 -15.22 -0.17 -4.86
CA ASP A 223 -15.84 -0.73 -3.65
C ASP A 223 -14.99 -0.36 -2.44
N GLY A 224 -15.60 0.07 -1.34
CA GLY A 224 -14.86 0.42 -0.14
C GLY A 224 -15.67 1.20 0.91
N ILE A 225 -14.99 1.68 1.93
CA ILE A 225 -15.58 2.52 2.98
C ILE A 225 -15.45 3.99 2.55
N ALA A 226 -16.59 4.68 2.51
CA ALA A 226 -16.62 6.11 2.23
C ALA A 226 -16.32 6.91 3.51
N GLY A 227 -15.37 7.83 3.39
CA GLY A 227 -14.99 8.74 4.47
C GLY A 227 -16.03 9.82 4.77
N VAL A 228 -15.65 10.73 5.66
CA VAL A 228 -16.45 11.93 5.98
C VAL A 228 -16.49 12.85 4.77
N ALA A 229 -17.63 13.47 4.49
CA ALA A 229 -17.75 14.49 3.47
C ALA A 229 -17.04 15.78 3.90
N THR A 230 -16.16 16.30 3.04
CA THR A 230 -15.44 17.57 3.29
C THR A 230 -16.30 18.80 2.97
N VAL A 231 -17.41 18.60 2.25
CA VAL A 231 -18.35 19.64 1.82
C VAL A 231 -19.75 19.30 2.27
N GLN A 232 -20.57 20.34 2.49
CA GLN A 232 -21.96 20.18 2.93
C GLN A 232 -22.93 20.48 1.78
N VAL A 233 -24.13 19.93 1.88
CA VAL A 233 -25.26 20.26 0.99
C VAL A 233 -25.50 21.77 1.02
N GLY A 234 -25.66 22.35 -0.14
CA GLY A 234 -25.78 23.80 -0.33
C GLY A 234 -24.47 24.51 -0.67
N ASN A 235 -23.32 23.85 -0.53
CA ASN A 235 -22.03 24.44 -0.92
C ASN A 235 -21.83 24.38 -2.45
N LEU A 236 -21.16 25.39 -2.96
CA LEU A 236 -20.66 25.37 -4.35
C LEU A 236 -19.43 24.48 -4.43
N VAL A 237 -19.45 23.47 -5.27
CA VAL A 237 -18.32 22.61 -5.61
C VAL A 237 -17.75 22.97 -6.97
N SER A 238 -16.44 22.81 -7.16
CA SER A 238 -15.74 23.20 -8.39
C SER A 238 -14.85 22.09 -8.88
N SER A 239 -14.73 22.00 -10.22
CA SER A 239 -13.87 21.03 -10.92
C SER A 239 -12.38 21.41 -10.88
N SER A 240 -12.04 22.69 -10.68
CA SER A 240 -10.67 23.17 -10.98
C SER A 240 -9.67 23.04 -9.84
N ASN A 241 -10.05 23.24 -8.57
CA ASN A 241 -9.09 23.25 -7.44
C ASN A 241 -9.77 22.97 -6.07
N GLY A 242 -10.92 22.30 -6.07
CA GLY A 242 -11.61 21.94 -4.83
C GLY A 242 -10.90 20.76 -4.12
N PRO A 243 -11.01 20.69 -2.78
CA PRO A 243 -10.65 19.48 -2.05
C PRO A 243 -11.53 18.31 -2.53
N PRO A 244 -11.09 17.06 -2.34
CA PRO A 244 -11.96 15.92 -2.62
C PRO A 244 -13.22 16.01 -1.76
N LEU A 245 -14.38 15.66 -2.32
CA LEU A 245 -15.65 15.67 -1.61
C LEU A 245 -15.68 14.62 -0.51
N THR A 246 -15.06 13.49 -0.74
CA THR A 246 -14.79 12.40 0.20
C THR A 246 -13.70 11.48 -0.39
N ILE A 247 -13.18 10.59 0.45
CA ILE A 247 -12.25 9.53 0.01
C ILE A 247 -12.96 8.20 0.24
N VAL A 248 -12.96 7.34 -0.77
CA VAL A 248 -13.41 5.95 -0.65
C VAL A 248 -12.18 5.05 -0.62
N SER A 249 -12.05 4.24 0.43
CA SER A 249 -10.90 3.36 0.64
C SER A 249 -11.31 1.90 0.61
N THR A 250 -10.62 1.09 -0.19
CA THR A 250 -10.72 -0.37 -0.10
C THR A 250 -9.95 -0.82 1.13
N VAL A 251 -10.66 -1.33 2.13
CA VAL A 251 -10.09 -1.69 3.44
C VAL A 251 -10.00 -3.21 3.69
N ASP A 252 -10.52 -4.01 2.79
CA ASP A 252 -10.33 -5.47 2.79
C ASP A 252 -9.89 -5.93 1.39
N PRO A 253 -8.62 -6.40 1.26
CA PRO A 253 -7.58 -6.38 2.29
C PRO A 253 -7.08 -4.95 2.62
N ILE A 254 -6.58 -4.74 3.84
CA ILE A 254 -5.95 -3.49 4.26
C ILE A 254 -4.43 -3.55 4.06
N ARG A 255 -3.81 -2.43 3.73
CA ARG A 255 -2.38 -2.29 3.53
C ARG A 255 -1.73 -1.65 4.76
N VAL A 256 -0.57 -2.15 5.14
CA VAL A 256 0.25 -1.55 6.21
C VAL A 256 1.59 -1.13 5.61
N TRP A 257 1.89 0.14 5.69
CA TRP A 257 3.19 0.70 5.32
C TRP A 257 4.12 0.71 6.52
N PHE A 258 5.35 0.22 6.36
CA PHE A 258 6.39 0.26 7.38
C PHE A 258 7.75 0.48 6.73
N ASN A 259 8.71 0.96 7.53
CA ASN A 259 10.06 1.24 7.04
C ASN A 259 11.02 0.22 7.66
N ALA A 260 11.85 -0.42 6.83
CA ALA A 260 12.98 -1.22 7.26
C ALA A 260 14.29 -0.52 6.87
N THR A 261 15.34 -0.71 7.63
CA THR A 261 16.67 -0.19 7.27
C THR A 261 17.21 -0.93 6.04
N GLU A 262 18.08 -0.27 5.27
CA GLU A 262 18.74 -0.90 4.12
C GLU A 262 19.52 -2.17 4.55
N GLN A 263 20.13 -2.16 5.72
CA GLN A 263 20.86 -3.32 6.25
C GLN A 263 19.94 -4.50 6.54
N GLU A 264 18.77 -4.26 7.16
CA GLU A 264 17.77 -5.32 7.41
C GLU A 264 17.23 -5.89 6.09
N TYR A 265 17.00 -5.02 5.11
CA TYR A 265 16.52 -5.44 3.80
C TYR A 265 17.53 -6.33 3.08
N LEU A 266 18.82 -5.94 3.05
CA LEU A 266 19.90 -6.72 2.44
C LEU A 266 20.12 -8.05 3.16
N ASN A 267 20.14 -8.07 4.51
CA ASN A 267 20.27 -9.29 5.29
C ASN A 267 19.14 -10.30 5.00
N ASN A 268 17.91 -9.82 4.82
CA ASN A 268 16.79 -10.69 4.47
C ASN A 268 16.90 -11.29 3.06
N ILE A 269 17.50 -10.57 2.11
CA ILE A 269 17.72 -11.05 0.74
C ILE A 269 18.84 -12.09 0.73
N GLU A 270 19.96 -11.86 1.43
CA GLU A 270 21.10 -12.79 1.46
C GLU A 270 20.75 -14.15 2.07
N HIS A 271 19.90 -14.17 3.10
CA HIS A 271 19.51 -15.42 3.76
C HIS A 271 18.39 -16.19 3.02
N ASN A 272 17.86 -15.65 1.93
CA ASN A 272 16.82 -16.28 1.13
C ASN A 272 17.16 -16.25 -0.37
N PRO A 273 18.17 -17.02 -0.85
CA PRO A 273 18.76 -16.92 -2.19
C PRO A 273 17.85 -17.39 -3.34
N ALA A 274 16.68 -17.95 -3.05
CA ALA A 274 15.72 -18.36 -4.07
C ALA A 274 14.94 -17.15 -4.60
N HIS A 275 15.52 -16.39 -5.50
CA HIS A 275 15.00 -15.21 -6.19
C HIS A 275 14.34 -14.15 -5.28
N PRO A 276 14.82 -12.89 -5.27
CA PRO A 276 14.27 -11.83 -4.41
C PRO A 276 12.75 -11.69 -4.49
N GLN A 277 12.19 -11.89 -5.68
CA GLN A 277 10.74 -11.77 -5.91
C GLN A 277 9.88 -12.95 -5.41
N SER A 278 10.45 -14.13 -5.21
CA SER A 278 9.68 -15.30 -4.72
C SER A 278 9.79 -15.50 -3.21
N ALA A 279 10.90 -15.10 -2.60
CA ALA A 279 11.08 -15.12 -1.15
C ALA A 279 10.20 -14.07 -0.45
N GLU A 280 10.08 -12.88 -1.02
CA GLU A 280 9.23 -11.81 -0.54
C GLU A 280 7.74 -12.21 -0.53
N LYS A 281 7.27 -12.97 -1.52
CA LYS A 281 5.85 -13.40 -1.62
C LYS A 281 5.41 -14.36 -0.51
N ASN A 282 6.33 -15.08 0.11
CA ASN A 282 6.03 -16.08 1.15
C ASN A 282 6.25 -15.57 2.58
N LEU A 283 6.74 -14.33 2.75
CA LEU A 283 6.99 -13.76 4.07
C LEU A 283 5.65 -13.50 4.78
N GLN A 284 5.39 -14.28 5.80
CA GLN A 284 4.24 -14.09 6.68
C GLN A 284 4.52 -12.94 7.64
N LEU A 285 3.53 -12.06 7.77
CA LEU A 285 3.59 -10.91 8.64
C LEU A 285 2.52 -11.05 9.73
N ASP A 286 2.92 -10.82 10.97
CA ASP A 286 2.01 -10.63 12.09
C ASP A 286 1.81 -9.13 12.32
N LEU A 287 0.61 -8.72 12.70
CA LEU A 287 0.29 -7.33 13.01
C LEU A 287 -0.05 -7.23 14.50
N VAL A 288 0.71 -6.45 15.24
CA VAL A 288 0.42 -6.12 16.63
C VAL A 288 -0.25 -4.77 16.67
N LEU A 289 -1.47 -4.71 17.20
CA LEU A 289 -2.29 -3.51 17.28
C LEU A 289 -1.80 -2.55 18.37
N ALA A 290 -2.37 -1.36 18.40
CA ALA A 290 -1.97 -0.31 19.35
C ALA A 290 -2.22 -0.69 20.83
N ASP A 291 -3.15 -1.58 21.11
CA ASP A 291 -3.43 -2.13 22.45
C ASP A 291 -2.46 -3.26 22.86
N GLY A 292 -1.54 -3.65 21.98
CA GLY A 292 -0.59 -4.73 22.21
C GLY A 292 -1.10 -6.12 21.82
N THR A 293 -2.35 -6.25 21.38
CA THR A 293 -2.89 -7.53 20.92
C THR A 293 -2.37 -7.88 19.52
N THR A 294 -2.12 -9.17 19.29
CA THR A 294 -1.77 -9.65 17.94
C THR A 294 -3.05 -9.86 17.14
N TYR A 295 -3.10 -9.26 15.95
CA TYR A 295 -4.23 -9.43 15.03
C TYR A 295 -4.34 -10.88 14.57
N GLU A 296 -5.56 -11.42 14.54
CA GLU A 296 -5.82 -12.85 14.28
C GLU A 296 -5.38 -13.29 12.88
N HIS A 297 -5.56 -12.41 11.88
CA HIS A 297 -5.28 -12.76 10.49
C HIS A 297 -3.85 -12.37 10.11
N LYS A 298 -3.09 -13.35 9.65
CA LYS A 298 -1.73 -13.12 9.16
C LYS A 298 -1.74 -12.37 7.84
N GLY A 299 -0.85 -11.42 7.74
CA GLY A 299 -0.59 -10.69 6.52
C GLY A 299 0.48 -11.37 5.67
N ARG A 300 0.65 -10.84 4.48
CA ARG A 300 1.71 -11.20 3.56
C ARG A 300 2.43 -9.96 3.07
N PHE A 301 3.69 -10.10 2.75
CA PHE A 301 4.44 -9.06 2.07
C PHE A 301 3.77 -8.73 0.73
N TYR A 302 3.70 -7.44 0.38
CA TYR A 302 3.05 -6.96 -0.82
C TYR A 302 4.02 -6.32 -1.79
N ILE A 303 4.78 -5.32 -1.35
CA ILE A 303 5.72 -4.59 -2.20
C ILE A 303 6.79 -3.89 -1.35
N ALA A 304 8.01 -3.77 -1.91
CA ALA A 304 9.03 -2.83 -1.48
C ALA A 304 9.06 -1.63 -2.42
N ASP A 305 9.24 -0.43 -1.89
CA ASP A 305 9.48 0.75 -2.71
C ASP A 305 10.83 0.58 -3.43
N ARG A 306 10.92 1.05 -4.65
CA ARG A 306 12.16 1.00 -5.44
C ARG A 306 13.24 1.95 -4.92
N ASN A 307 12.85 2.98 -4.17
CA ASN A 307 13.75 4.01 -3.69
C ASN A 307 14.07 3.82 -2.21
N VAL A 308 15.35 4.01 -1.87
CA VAL A 308 15.79 4.21 -0.49
C VAL A 308 15.62 5.68 -0.13
N ASP A 309 15.03 5.97 1.01
CA ASP A 309 15.00 7.33 1.54
C ASP A 309 16.41 7.75 1.99
N LEU A 310 17.01 8.68 1.27
CA LEU A 310 18.38 9.14 1.50
C LEU A 310 18.59 9.84 2.85
N LYS A 311 17.51 10.32 3.49
CA LYS A 311 17.60 11.01 4.79
C LYS A 311 17.63 10.01 5.94
N THR A 312 16.94 8.89 5.81
CA THR A 312 16.77 7.91 6.89
C THR A 312 17.53 6.60 6.61
N GLY A 313 18.02 6.37 5.38
CA GLY A 313 18.64 5.10 4.98
C GLY A 313 17.66 3.93 5.07
N SER A 314 16.36 4.18 4.90
CA SER A 314 15.33 3.17 5.02
C SER A 314 14.57 2.94 3.70
N ILE A 315 14.04 1.75 3.55
CA ILE A 315 13.20 1.33 2.42
C ILE A 315 11.77 1.20 2.93
N LYS A 316 10.84 1.80 2.19
CA LYS A 316 9.42 1.70 2.52
C LYS A 316 8.86 0.40 1.98
N LEU A 317 8.31 -0.41 2.88
CA LEU A 317 7.74 -1.72 2.61
C LEU A 317 6.23 -1.69 2.86
N ALA A 318 5.51 -2.56 2.18
CA ALA A 318 4.09 -2.75 2.46
C ALA A 318 3.75 -4.23 2.65
N GLY A 319 2.92 -4.48 3.65
CA GLY A 319 2.21 -5.74 3.85
C GLY A 319 0.72 -5.56 3.61
N VAL A 320 0.03 -6.63 3.21
CA VAL A 320 -1.43 -6.66 3.11
C VAL A 320 -1.99 -7.69 4.07
N PHE A 321 -3.06 -7.30 4.76
CA PHE A 321 -3.73 -8.11 5.77
C PHE A 321 -5.21 -8.27 5.39
N PRO A 322 -5.79 -9.49 5.45
CA PRO A 322 -7.23 -9.65 5.37
C PRO A 322 -7.90 -8.85 6.49
N ASN A 323 -9.01 -8.20 6.20
CA ASN A 323 -9.72 -7.37 7.19
C ASN A 323 -11.23 -7.65 7.17
N PRO A 324 -11.65 -8.91 7.40
CA PRO A 324 -13.05 -9.25 7.43
C PRO A 324 -13.76 -8.44 8.53
N GLY A 325 -14.91 -7.87 8.19
CA GLY A 325 -15.67 -7.03 9.12
C GLY A 325 -15.14 -5.60 9.28
N ASN A 326 -14.10 -5.19 8.54
CA ASN A 326 -13.55 -3.83 8.52
C ASN A 326 -13.15 -3.30 9.91
N LEU A 327 -12.56 -4.17 10.75
CA LEU A 327 -12.07 -3.81 12.08
C LEU A 327 -10.91 -2.81 11.99
N LEU A 328 -9.97 -3.09 11.09
CA LEU A 328 -8.82 -2.24 10.84
C LEU A 328 -9.24 -1.06 9.95
N ARG A 329 -8.74 0.13 10.27
CA ARG A 329 -9.09 1.36 9.53
C ARG A 329 -7.84 2.10 9.07
N PRO A 330 -7.89 2.77 7.90
CA PRO A 330 -6.84 3.66 7.46
C PRO A 330 -6.52 4.73 8.52
N GLY A 331 -5.22 5.03 8.69
CA GLY A 331 -4.72 5.98 9.69
C GLY A 331 -4.39 5.39 11.06
N GLN A 332 -4.73 4.13 11.33
CA GLN A 332 -4.27 3.44 12.55
C GLN A 332 -2.78 3.12 12.48
N TYR A 333 -2.14 3.02 13.64
CA TYR A 333 -0.78 2.54 13.80
C TYR A 333 -0.80 1.09 14.29
N GLY A 334 0.20 0.32 13.85
CA GLY A 334 0.45 -1.03 14.31
C GLY A 334 1.93 -1.37 14.18
N ARG A 335 2.37 -2.45 14.82
CA ARG A 335 3.71 -2.99 14.65
C ARG A 335 3.62 -4.23 13.77
N VAL A 336 4.31 -4.19 12.65
CA VAL A 336 4.46 -5.35 11.77
C VAL A 336 5.61 -6.19 12.30
N ARG A 337 5.38 -7.46 12.54
CA ARG A 337 6.38 -8.41 13.01
C ARG A 337 6.54 -9.54 12.01
N SER A 338 7.78 -9.92 11.75
CA SER A 338 8.10 -11.06 10.91
C SER A 338 9.31 -11.81 11.43
N VAL A 339 9.35 -13.10 11.14
CA VAL A 339 10.55 -13.92 11.38
C VAL A 339 11.60 -13.57 10.33
N THR A 340 12.70 -12.95 10.76
CA THR A 340 13.78 -12.52 9.87
C THR A 340 14.91 -13.52 9.76
N SER A 341 15.12 -14.33 10.80
CA SER A 341 16.09 -15.43 10.77
C SER A 341 15.68 -16.58 11.71
N LEU A 342 16.17 -17.77 11.43
CA LEU A 342 16.04 -18.93 12.31
C LEU A 342 17.43 -19.27 12.85
N LYS A 343 17.66 -19.07 14.15
CA LYS A 343 18.92 -19.42 14.78
C LYS A 343 18.86 -20.88 15.20
N SER A 344 19.40 -21.76 14.39
CA SER A 344 19.42 -23.20 14.68
C SER A 344 20.36 -23.51 15.83
N ASN A 345 19.97 -24.48 16.69
CA ASN A 345 20.75 -24.94 17.83
C ASN A 345 21.14 -23.82 18.84
N ALA A 346 20.31 -22.78 19.01
CA ALA A 346 20.58 -21.71 19.95
C ALA A 346 20.56 -22.22 21.40
N LEU A 347 21.55 -21.81 22.19
CA LEU A 347 21.60 -22.11 23.62
C LEU A 347 20.84 -21.04 24.41
N LEU A 348 19.81 -21.45 25.11
CA LEU A 348 18.92 -20.56 25.84
C LEU A 348 19.16 -20.66 27.34
N VAL A 349 19.28 -19.51 27.99
CA VAL A 349 19.34 -19.40 29.45
C VAL A 349 18.39 -18.30 29.93
N PRO A 350 17.78 -18.44 31.13
CA PRO A 350 16.97 -17.36 31.71
C PRO A 350 17.78 -16.05 31.86
N GLN A 351 17.16 -14.92 31.57
CA GLN A 351 17.84 -13.60 31.66
C GLN A 351 18.47 -13.36 33.04
N ARG A 352 17.84 -13.87 34.09
CA ARG A 352 18.35 -13.79 35.49
C ARG A 352 19.64 -14.56 35.73
N ALA A 353 19.95 -15.58 34.91
CA ALA A 353 21.17 -16.35 35.00
C ALA A 353 22.41 -15.61 34.49
N VAL A 354 22.22 -14.57 33.72
CA VAL A 354 23.30 -13.77 33.11
C VAL A 354 23.53 -12.53 33.96
N SER A 355 24.75 -12.39 34.51
CA SER A 355 25.17 -11.19 35.23
C SER A 355 26.11 -10.36 34.38
N GLU A 356 25.88 -9.06 34.35
CA GLU A 356 26.76 -8.10 33.71
C GLU A 356 27.66 -7.44 34.72
N LEU A 357 28.97 -7.45 34.47
CA LEU A 357 29.95 -6.78 35.31
C LEU A 357 30.97 -6.07 34.39
N GLN A 358 31.04 -4.76 34.48
CA GLN A 358 31.98 -3.90 33.71
C GLN A 358 31.92 -4.18 32.19
N GLY A 359 30.73 -4.32 31.65
CA GLY A 359 30.53 -4.55 30.19
C GLY A 359 30.81 -6.01 29.74
N SER A 360 31.12 -6.92 30.68
CA SER A 360 31.30 -8.34 30.41
C SER A 360 30.17 -9.15 30.99
N TYR A 361 29.62 -10.07 30.21
CA TYR A 361 28.57 -10.98 30.65
C TYR A 361 29.17 -12.28 31.20
N ARG A 362 28.62 -12.75 32.33
CA ARG A 362 29.08 -13.95 33.02
C ARG A 362 27.89 -14.79 33.46
N VAL A 363 28.12 -16.08 33.50
CA VAL A 363 27.18 -17.08 34.02
C VAL A 363 27.84 -17.96 35.05
N ALA A 364 27.13 -18.30 36.11
CA ALA A 364 27.59 -19.27 37.11
C ALA A 364 27.11 -20.67 36.70
N VAL A 365 28.03 -21.54 36.35
CA VAL A 365 27.74 -22.92 35.93
C VAL A 365 27.98 -23.85 37.15
N VAL A 366 27.04 -24.76 37.41
CA VAL A 366 27.13 -25.77 38.45
C VAL A 366 27.68 -27.07 37.86
N GLY A 367 28.83 -27.51 38.30
CA GLY A 367 29.46 -28.76 37.90
C GLY A 367 28.79 -29.99 38.51
N SER A 368 29.15 -31.17 38.04
CA SER A 368 28.68 -32.47 38.56
C SER A 368 29.04 -32.70 40.04
N ASP A 369 30.05 -32.00 40.57
CA ASP A 369 30.47 -31.97 41.96
C ASP A 369 29.75 -30.90 42.79
N ASN A 370 28.69 -30.28 42.27
CA ASN A 370 27.96 -29.16 42.88
C ASN A 370 28.82 -27.92 43.16
N LYS A 371 29.98 -27.79 42.51
CA LYS A 371 30.79 -26.58 42.62
C LYS A 371 30.41 -25.58 41.51
N VAL A 372 30.45 -24.32 41.88
CA VAL A 372 30.12 -23.22 40.97
C VAL A 372 31.36 -22.69 40.29
N GLY A 373 31.37 -22.73 38.96
CA GLY A 373 32.37 -22.06 38.14
C GLY A 373 31.75 -20.82 37.47
N ILE A 374 32.38 -19.66 37.67
CA ILE A 374 31.96 -18.43 36.98
C ILE A 374 32.70 -18.35 35.64
N ARG A 375 31.94 -18.33 34.54
CA ARG A 375 32.50 -18.26 33.17
C ARG A 375 32.04 -16.99 32.44
N PRO A 376 32.92 -16.33 31.70
CA PRO A 376 32.51 -15.31 30.76
C PRO A 376 31.74 -15.97 29.62
N VAL A 377 30.68 -15.30 29.15
CA VAL A 377 29.84 -15.77 28.02
C VAL A 377 29.63 -14.65 27.04
N LYS A 378 29.49 -15.02 25.77
CA LYS A 378 29.07 -14.09 24.73
C LYS A 378 27.57 -14.22 24.57
N VAL A 379 26.84 -13.16 24.90
CA VAL A 379 25.39 -13.11 24.76
C VAL A 379 25.02 -12.59 23.36
N GLY A 380 23.98 -13.16 22.78
CA GLY A 380 23.36 -12.70 21.56
C GLY A 380 22.06 -11.96 21.86
N GLU A 381 21.04 -12.23 21.09
CA GLU A 381 19.73 -11.58 21.20
C GLU A 381 18.91 -12.13 22.38
N LYS A 382 17.98 -11.31 22.86
CA LYS A 382 16.98 -11.71 23.86
C LYS A 382 15.74 -12.21 23.14
N VAL A 383 15.24 -13.36 23.62
CA VAL A 383 13.98 -13.92 23.13
C VAL A 383 13.10 -14.20 24.33
N ASP A 384 11.99 -13.50 24.42
CA ASP A 384 11.08 -13.51 25.57
C ASP A 384 11.82 -13.23 26.90
N SER A 385 11.80 -14.19 27.82
CA SER A 385 12.51 -14.11 29.12
C SER A 385 13.89 -14.76 29.11
N MET A 386 14.39 -15.18 27.95
CA MET A 386 15.64 -15.93 27.79
C MET A 386 16.69 -15.09 27.04
N TRP A 387 17.98 -15.38 27.30
CA TRP A 387 19.11 -14.95 26.51
C TRP A 387 19.58 -16.07 25.59
N ILE A 388 19.89 -15.74 24.34
CA ILE A 388 20.67 -16.63 23.48
C ILE A 388 22.15 -16.47 23.84
N ILE A 389 22.83 -17.58 24.10
CA ILE A 389 24.27 -17.59 24.36
C ILE A 389 24.98 -18.08 23.09
N GLU A 390 25.87 -17.23 22.59
CA GLU A 390 26.65 -17.53 21.35
C GLU A 390 27.91 -18.35 21.66
N ASP A 391 28.53 -18.12 22.83
CA ASP A 391 29.76 -18.81 23.23
C ASP A 391 29.90 -18.84 24.74
N GLY A 392 30.60 -19.86 25.25
CA GLY A 392 30.92 -20.00 26.70
C GLY A 392 30.11 -21.06 27.42
N LEU A 393 29.06 -21.64 26.84
CA LEU A 393 28.25 -22.70 27.45
C LEU A 393 28.14 -23.92 26.52
N LYS A 394 27.75 -25.06 27.11
CA LYS A 394 27.43 -26.30 26.40
C LYS A 394 25.98 -26.70 26.65
N PRO A 395 25.34 -27.40 25.69
CA PRO A 395 23.99 -27.91 25.90
C PRO A 395 23.90 -28.81 27.15
N GLY A 396 22.84 -28.65 27.93
CA GLY A 396 22.57 -29.45 29.12
C GLY A 396 23.36 -29.05 30.38
N GLU A 397 24.26 -28.06 30.33
CA GLU A 397 24.89 -27.51 31.53
C GLU A 397 23.84 -26.86 32.46
N SER A 398 24.05 -26.94 33.76
CA SER A 398 23.19 -26.29 34.76
C SER A 398 23.75 -24.91 35.10
N VAL A 399 22.95 -23.86 34.93
CA VAL A 399 23.31 -22.47 35.25
C VAL A 399 22.48 -21.94 36.40
N VAL A 400 23.09 -21.15 37.26
CA VAL A 400 22.40 -20.54 38.40
C VAL A 400 21.53 -19.40 37.93
N ALA A 401 20.20 -19.52 38.08
CA ALA A 401 19.23 -18.50 37.72
C ALA A 401 18.96 -17.52 38.87
N GLU A 402 18.92 -18.00 40.11
CA GLU A 402 18.77 -17.15 41.30
C GLU A 402 19.77 -17.49 42.36
N GLY A 403 20.25 -16.48 43.11
CA GLY A 403 21.22 -16.63 44.19
C GLY A 403 22.67 -16.31 43.80
N ILE A 404 22.94 -15.88 42.57
CA ILE A 404 24.29 -15.59 42.03
C ILE A 404 25.07 -14.60 42.89
N GLN A 405 24.42 -13.68 43.61
CA GLN A 405 25.06 -12.68 44.50
C GLN A 405 25.59 -13.29 45.81
N ARG A 406 25.18 -14.50 46.14
CA ARG A 406 25.53 -15.20 47.43
C ARG A 406 26.62 -16.23 47.23
N ILE A 407 27.06 -16.47 46.02
CA ILE A 407 28.04 -17.51 45.69
C ILE A 407 29.40 -16.94 45.35
N LYS A 408 30.43 -17.70 45.78
CA LYS A 408 31.83 -17.43 45.39
C LYS A 408 32.32 -18.51 44.44
N PRO A 409 33.31 -18.23 43.60
CA PRO A 409 33.95 -19.26 42.78
C PRO A 409 34.38 -20.45 43.62
N ASP A 410 34.25 -21.67 43.09
CA ASP A 410 34.58 -22.96 43.73
C ASP A 410 33.77 -23.33 45.00
N GLN A 411 32.68 -22.59 45.26
CA GLN A 411 31.80 -22.90 46.40
C GLN A 411 30.84 -24.06 46.05
N VAL A 412 30.64 -24.96 47.00
CA VAL A 412 29.65 -26.06 46.90
C VAL A 412 28.27 -25.48 47.20
N VAL A 413 27.31 -25.73 46.27
CA VAL A 413 25.92 -25.26 46.37
C VAL A 413 24.95 -26.44 46.41
N SER A 414 23.73 -26.18 46.85
CA SER A 414 22.61 -27.12 46.78
C SER A 414 21.66 -26.69 45.65
N PRO A 415 21.73 -27.33 44.49
CA PRO A 415 20.91 -26.93 43.37
C PRO A 415 19.44 -27.34 43.56
N LYS A 416 18.53 -26.39 43.37
CA LYS A 416 17.09 -26.62 43.23
C LYS A 416 16.66 -26.24 41.80
N PRO A 417 15.70 -26.93 41.19
CA PRO A 417 15.24 -26.59 39.87
C PRO A 417 14.60 -25.18 39.86
N TYR A 418 15.04 -24.33 38.94
CA TYR A 418 14.43 -23.04 38.70
C TYR A 418 13.01 -23.19 38.14
N GLN A 419 12.03 -22.64 38.83
CA GLN A 419 10.66 -22.53 38.30
C GLN A 419 10.48 -21.15 37.71
N ALA A 420 10.42 -21.09 36.37
CA ALA A 420 10.06 -19.87 35.68
C ALA A 420 8.69 -19.41 36.20
N GLN A 421 8.62 -18.34 36.97
CA GLN A 421 7.36 -17.70 37.28
C GLN A 421 6.78 -17.20 35.95
N ALA A 422 5.69 -17.82 35.48
CA ALA A 422 4.87 -17.28 34.44
C ALA A 422 4.42 -15.88 34.92
N ASN A 423 5.02 -14.82 34.39
CA ASN A 423 4.55 -13.47 34.65
C ASN A 423 3.10 -13.40 34.20
N GLY A 424 2.21 -13.49 35.21
CA GLY A 424 0.82 -13.17 35.05
C GLY A 424 0.71 -11.74 34.51
N GLN A 425 -0.08 -11.62 33.46
CA GLN A 425 -0.60 -10.37 32.94
C GLN A 425 -1.11 -9.49 34.09
N ASN A 426 -0.58 -8.31 34.20
CA ASN A 426 -1.22 -7.16 34.82
C ASN A 426 -1.32 -6.06 33.79
#